data_b909718bdf48066b5553ddd269395061
#
_entry.id   b909718bdf48066b5553ddd269395061
#
_cell.length_a   1.000
_cell.length_b   1.000
_cell.length_c   1.000
_cell.angle_alpha   90.00
_cell.angle_beta   90.00
_cell.angle_gamma   90.00
#
_symmetry.space_group_name_H-M   'P 1'
#
loop_
_entity.id
_entity.type
_entity.pdbx_description
1 polymer ?
#
loop_
_entity_poly.entity_id
_entity_poly.type
_entity_poly.pdbx_seq_one_letter_code
_entity_poly.pdbx_strand_id
1 'polypeptide(L)'
;FFAAPWSPPAWMKSSEKIIGGTLKKGYEKQLAIYLRKFIEAYERQGIPIYAISTQNEPNFVPDNYPGMQLSAKQQLDLTIATYEEFHNPNKPELYTKIWLNDHNFEDWVNADFILKELKKIGKEYYVSGTAFHNYTNYPASYMSQLYNNHPDHEIIFTEHSEWGISGMYNIQKYFWNWSRSYMYWVTMTTYDL
;
A
#
# COMPACT_ATOMS: atom_id res chain seq x y z
N PHE A 1 -4.80 6.25 -11.76
CA PHE A 1 -4.53 4.84 -11.44
C PHE A 1 -3.82 4.73 -10.10
N PHE A 2 -4.11 3.65 -9.35
CA PHE A 2 -3.39 3.22 -8.15
C PHE A 2 -2.63 1.94 -8.47
N ALA A 3 -1.46 1.75 -7.86
CA ALA A 3 -0.64 0.56 -8.01
C ALA A 3 -0.33 -0.08 -6.66
N ALA A 4 -0.51 -1.39 -6.57
CA ALA A 4 -0.23 -2.21 -5.39
C ALA A 4 0.76 -3.33 -5.78
N PRO A 5 2.05 -3.23 -5.47
CA PRO A 5 3.02 -4.27 -5.80
C PRO A 5 2.86 -5.47 -4.87
N TRP A 6 2.72 -6.66 -5.44
CA TRP A 6 2.52 -7.91 -4.68
C TRP A 6 3.84 -8.55 -4.28
N SER A 7 4.87 -8.43 -5.09
CA SER A 7 6.19 -8.94 -4.78
C SER A 7 7.27 -8.21 -5.57
N PRO A 8 8.39 -7.86 -4.96
CA PRO A 8 9.58 -7.46 -5.71
C PRO A 8 10.18 -8.66 -6.45
N PRO A 9 11.18 -8.42 -7.34
CA PRO A 9 11.98 -9.48 -7.94
C PRO A 9 12.56 -10.44 -6.88
N ALA A 10 12.62 -11.73 -7.21
CA ALA A 10 13.03 -12.79 -6.29
C ALA A 10 14.39 -12.56 -5.62
N TRP A 11 15.35 -12.01 -6.35
CA TRP A 11 16.70 -11.74 -5.82
C TRP A 11 16.76 -10.69 -4.71
N MET A 12 15.73 -9.85 -4.56
CA MET A 12 15.60 -8.89 -3.44
C MET A 12 15.05 -9.52 -2.17
N LYS A 13 14.53 -10.75 -2.24
CA LYS A 13 13.81 -11.42 -1.13
C LYS A 13 14.62 -12.48 -0.44
N SER A 14 14.33 -12.68 0.86
CA SER A 14 14.96 -13.73 1.66
C SER A 14 14.64 -15.15 1.18
N SER A 15 13.48 -15.34 0.55
CA SER A 15 13.05 -16.61 -0.04
C SER A 15 13.69 -16.91 -1.39
N GLU A 16 14.29 -15.91 -2.05
CA GLU A 16 14.76 -15.99 -3.45
C GLU A 16 13.70 -16.45 -4.46
N LYS A 17 12.43 -16.23 -4.10
CA LYS A 17 11.24 -16.54 -4.89
C LYS A 17 10.29 -15.32 -4.90
N ILE A 18 9.40 -15.23 -5.88
CA ILE A 18 8.35 -14.21 -5.88
C ILE A 18 7.28 -14.50 -4.82
N ILE A 19 7.17 -15.73 -4.35
CA ILE A 19 6.21 -16.18 -3.32
C ILE A 19 6.90 -16.14 -1.96
N GLY A 20 6.22 -15.57 -0.95
CA GLY A 20 6.64 -15.54 0.44
C GLY A 20 7.96 -14.78 0.69
N GLY A 21 8.54 -14.99 1.86
CA GLY A 21 9.75 -14.30 2.31
C GLY A 21 9.53 -12.84 2.67
N THR A 22 10.62 -12.14 2.94
CA THR A 22 10.65 -10.71 3.27
C THR A 22 11.73 -10.00 2.45
N LEU A 23 11.71 -8.68 2.40
CA LEU A 23 12.77 -7.90 1.77
C LEU A 23 14.11 -8.14 2.48
N LYS A 24 15.17 -8.44 1.74
CA LYS A 24 16.51 -8.53 2.28
C LYS A 24 16.93 -7.19 2.85
N LYS A 25 17.55 -7.18 4.02
CA LYS A 25 18.05 -5.96 4.68
C LYS A 25 19.00 -5.20 3.75
N GLY A 26 18.77 -3.90 3.61
CA GLY A 26 19.58 -3.02 2.76
C GLY A 26 19.12 -2.97 1.30
N TYR A 27 18.00 -3.62 0.95
CA TYR A 27 17.42 -3.57 -0.40
C TYR A 27 16.28 -2.55 -0.55
N GLU A 28 16.01 -1.77 0.48
CA GLU A 28 14.93 -0.76 0.47
C GLU A 28 15.11 0.24 -0.67
N LYS A 29 16.33 0.74 -0.85
CA LYS A 29 16.66 1.67 -1.93
C LYS A 29 16.54 1.03 -3.32
N GLN A 30 16.95 -0.21 -3.47
CA GLN A 30 16.84 -0.94 -4.75
C GLN A 30 15.37 -1.17 -5.12
N LEU A 31 14.54 -1.49 -4.14
CA LEU A 31 13.10 -1.62 -4.36
C LEU A 31 12.46 -0.26 -4.69
N ALA A 32 12.82 0.80 -4.00
CA ALA A 32 12.37 2.15 -4.32
C ALA A 32 12.71 2.56 -5.77
N ILE A 33 13.94 2.25 -6.24
CA ILE A 33 14.34 2.47 -7.64
C ILE A 33 13.50 1.62 -8.60
N TYR A 34 13.17 0.38 -8.22
CA TYR A 34 12.32 -0.48 -9.03
C TYR A 34 10.91 0.09 -9.17
N LEU A 35 10.30 0.55 -8.06
CA LEU A 35 8.99 1.20 -8.05
C LEU A 35 9.00 2.48 -8.89
N ARG A 36 10.04 3.31 -8.78
CA ARG A 36 10.21 4.48 -9.64
C ARG A 36 10.21 4.11 -11.12
N LYS A 37 11.01 3.12 -11.52
CA LYS A 37 11.07 2.67 -12.93
C LYS A 37 9.73 2.16 -13.44
N PHE A 38 8.95 1.49 -12.59
CA PHE A 38 7.60 1.06 -12.91
C PHE A 38 6.70 2.27 -13.22
N ILE A 39 6.67 3.27 -12.34
CA ILE A 39 5.87 4.49 -12.53
C ILE A 39 6.28 5.20 -13.83
N GLU A 40 7.57 5.46 -14.01
CA GLU A 40 8.10 6.11 -15.22
C GLU A 40 7.75 5.34 -16.51
N ALA A 41 7.71 4.00 -16.44
CA ALA A 41 7.36 3.18 -17.60
C ALA A 41 5.87 3.34 -17.97
N TYR A 42 4.97 3.40 -16.98
CA TYR A 42 3.54 3.62 -17.21
C TYR A 42 3.26 5.05 -17.68
N GLU A 43 3.91 6.04 -17.08
CA GLU A 43 3.78 7.45 -17.50
C GLU A 43 4.19 7.66 -18.97
N ARG A 44 5.26 7.00 -19.43
CA ARG A 44 5.65 7.03 -20.86
C ARG A 44 4.61 6.44 -21.81
N GLN A 45 3.70 5.61 -21.29
CA GLN A 45 2.56 5.06 -22.04
C GLN A 45 1.29 5.93 -21.91
N GLY A 46 1.37 7.10 -21.28
CA GLY A 46 0.23 7.97 -21.02
C GLY A 46 -0.67 7.51 -19.87
N ILE A 47 -0.17 6.65 -18.98
CA ILE A 47 -0.89 6.11 -17.83
C ILE A 47 -0.25 6.65 -16.54
N PRO A 48 -0.67 7.81 -16.04
CA PRO A 48 -0.11 8.38 -14.82
C PRO A 48 -0.55 7.55 -13.59
N ILE A 49 0.40 7.21 -12.75
CA ILE A 49 0.14 6.52 -11.47
C ILE A 49 -0.07 7.58 -10.39
N TYR A 50 -1.31 7.74 -9.95
CA TYR A 50 -1.69 8.72 -8.92
C TYR A 50 -1.11 8.39 -7.55
N ALA A 51 -1.18 7.11 -7.18
CA ALA A 51 -0.65 6.63 -5.91
C ALA A 51 -0.11 5.21 -6.03
N ILE A 52 0.80 4.86 -5.13
CA ILE A 52 1.34 3.50 -4.99
C ILE A 52 1.40 3.12 -3.52
N SER A 53 1.03 1.90 -3.18
CA SER A 53 1.45 1.31 -1.90
C SER A 53 2.86 0.74 -2.02
N THR A 54 3.56 0.61 -0.92
CA THR A 54 4.91 0.03 -0.95
C THR A 54 4.89 -1.50 -1.02
N GLN A 55 3.77 -2.11 -0.61
CA GLN A 55 3.52 -3.55 -0.64
C GLN A 55 2.04 -3.84 -0.46
N ASN A 56 1.46 -4.67 -1.32
CA ASN A 56 0.14 -5.25 -1.12
C ASN A 56 0.19 -6.27 0.02
N GLU A 57 -0.76 -6.19 0.95
CA GLU A 57 -0.95 -7.13 2.06
C GLU A 57 0.34 -7.52 2.82
N PRO A 58 1.06 -6.54 3.40
CA PRO A 58 2.39 -6.77 3.97
C PRO A 58 2.42 -7.70 5.19
N ASN A 59 1.28 -8.03 5.79
CA ASN A 59 1.20 -8.98 6.91
C ASN A 59 0.70 -10.37 6.48
N PHE A 60 0.39 -10.56 5.18
CA PHE A 60 -0.06 -11.84 4.64
C PHE A 60 1.04 -12.48 3.77
N VAL A 61 1.21 -13.79 3.92
CA VAL A 61 2.20 -14.55 3.15
C VAL A 61 1.47 -15.66 2.37
N PRO A 62 1.10 -15.39 1.11
CA PRO A 62 0.49 -16.41 0.27
C PRO A 62 1.49 -17.54 -0.03
N ASP A 63 0.99 -18.75 -0.23
CA ASP A 63 1.77 -19.94 -0.55
C ASP A 63 1.76 -20.31 -2.04
N ASN A 64 0.85 -19.72 -2.83
CA ASN A 64 0.58 -20.11 -4.22
C ASN A 64 0.55 -18.93 -5.22
N TYR A 65 0.75 -17.67 -4.76
CA TYR A 65 0.84 -16.50 -5.64
C TYR A 65 1.88 -15.50 -5.11
N PRO A 66 2.26 -14.47 -5.90
CA PRO A 66 3.27 -13.51 -5.46
C PRO A 66 2.85 -12.77 -4.18
N GLY A 67 3.76 -12.67 -3.21
CA GLY A 67 3.54 -11.95 -1.97
C GLY A 67 4.83 -11.85 -1.15
N MET A 68 4.88 -10.86 -0.26
CA MET A 68 6.04 -10.61 0.61
C MET A 68 5.59 -10.04 1.95
N GLN A 69 6.11 -10.58 3.03
CA GLN A 69 5.89 -10.03 4.36
C GLN A 69 6.82 -8.86 4.67
N LEU A 70 6.27 -7.81 5.27
CA LEU A 70 7.04 -6.69 5.83
C LEU A 70 6.51 -6.34 7.22
N SER A 71 7.38 -6.36 8.22
CA SER A 71 7.05 -5.77 9.52
C SER A 71 6.78 -4.26 9.40
N ALA A 72 6.08 -3.66 10.36
CA ALA A 72 5.85 -2.21 10.37
C ALA A 72 7.15 -1.39 10.25
N LYS A 73 8.23 -1.87 10.87
CA LYS A 73 9.55 -1.22 10.74
C LYS A 73 10.11 -1.31 9.32
N GLN A 74 9.99 -2.45 8.65
CA GLN A 74 10.43 -2.59 7.26
C GLN A 74 9.56 -1.77 6.31
N GLN A 75 8.26 -1.68 6.57
CA GLN A 75 7.37 -0.79 5.82
C GLN A 75 7.79 0.69 5.99
N LEU A 76 8.12 1.12 7.21
CA LEU A 76 8.64 2.47 7.48
C LEU A 76 9.93 2.75 6.69
N ASP A 77 10.90 1.84 6.75
CA ASP A 77 12.19 2.02 6.08
C ASP A 77 12.02 2.07 4.56
N LEU A 78 11.17 1.20 4.01
CA LEU A 78 10.86 1.20 2.58
C LEU A 78 10.08 2.46 2.17
N THR A 79 9.16 2.95 2.99
CA THR A 79 8.42 4.20 2.75
C THR A 79 9.37 5.38 2.65
N ILE A 80 10.31 5.51 3.60
CA ILE A 80 11.33 6.56 3.59
C ILE A 80 12.18 6.47 2.30
N ALA A 81 12.70 5.28 1.99
CA ALA A 81 13.51 5.07 0.80
C ALA A 81 12.75 5.39 -0.49
N THR A 82 11.45 5.05 -0.54
CA THR A 82 10.58 5.31 -1.71
C THR A 82 10.35 6.80 -1.91
N TYR A 83 10.01 7.53 -0.85
CA TYR A 83 9.82 8.97 -0.93
C TYR A 83 11.10 9.68 -1.37
N GLU A 84 12.24 9.35 -0.74
CA GLU A 84 13.54 9.94 -1.06
C GLU A 84 14.00 9.62 -2.49
N GLU A 85 13.63 8.46 -3.02
CA GLU A 85 13.89 8.12 -4.42
C GLU A 85 12.98 8.90 -5.38
N PHE A 86 11.69 9.09 -5.06
CA PHE A 86 10.75 9.83 -5.89
C PHE A 86 11.10 11.32 -5.98
N HIS A 87 11.65 11.88 -4.91
CA HIS A 87 12.08 13.28 -4.79
C HIS A 87 13.62 13.45 -4.87
N ASN A 88 14.30 12.51 -5.52
CA ASN A 88 15.75 12.58 -5.70
C ASN A 88 16.10 13.79 -6.58
N PRO A 89 16.91 14.77 -6.08
CA PRO A 89 17.19 16.02 -6.80
C PRO A 89 17.99 15.82 -8.09
N ASN A 90 18.58 14.65 -8.29
CA ASN A 90 19.34 14.31 -9.51
C ASN A 90 18.48 13.61 -10.58
N LYS A 91 17.15 13.51 -10.38
CA LYS A 91 16.20 12.84 -11.27
C LYS A 91 14.95 13.71 -11.44
N PRO A 92 14.16 13.51 -12.51
CA PRO A 92 12.84 14.11 -12.61
C PRO A 92 11.99 13.78 -11.37
N GLU A 93 11.32 14.77 -10.80
CA GLU A 93 10.46 14.58 -9.65
C GLU A 93 9.25 13.72 -10.02
N LEU A 94 8.86 12.80 -9.15
CA LEU A 94 7.62 12.03 -9.27
C LEU A 94 6.58 12.55 -8.27
N TYR A 95 5.40 12.87 -8.77
CA TYR A 95 4.27 13.35 -7.94
C TYR A 95 3.34 12.22 -7.49
N THR A 96 3.70 10.98 -7.75
CA THR A 96 2.97 9.79 -7.30
C THR A 96 2.94 9.75 -5.78
N LYS A 97 1.74 9.71 -5.20
CA LYS A 97 1.53 9.63 -3.76
C LYS A 97 1.95 8.26 -3.23
N ILE A 98 2.37 8.20 -1.96
CA ILE A 98 2.64 6.95 -1.25
C ILE A 98 1.51 6.72 -0.26
N TRP A 99 0.91 5.53 -0.29
CA TRP A 99 -0.08 5.06 0.67
C TRP A 99 0.48 3.91 1.50
N LEU A 100 0.17 3.93 2.80
CA LEU A 100 0.59 2.90 3.76
C LEU A 100 -0.39 1.74 3.80
N ASN A 101 -0.02 0.70 4.49
CA ASN A 101 -0.79 -0.48 4.87
C ASN A 101 -1.19 -1.34 3.67
N ASP A 102 -2.24 -0.95 2.92
CA ASP A 102 -2.79 -1.72 1.81
C ASP A 102 -3.17 -3.15 2.24
N HIS A 103 -3.89 -3.24 3.37
CA HIS A 103 -4.24 -4.48 4.05
C HIS A 103 -5.49 -4.31 4.94
N ASN A 104 -5.88 -5.36 5.62
CA ASN A 104 -7.10 -5.43 6.43
C ASN A 104 -7.20 -4.37 7.53
N PHE A 105 -8.41 -4.15 8.02
CA PHE A 105 -8.70 -3.08 8.99
C PHE A 105 -7.88 -3.17 10.26
N GLU A 106 -7.65 -4.37 10.80
CA GLU A 106 -6.89 -4.58 12.05
C GLU A 106 -5.43 -4.12 11.94
N ASP A 107 -4.90 -4.03 10.73
CA ASP A 107 -3.53 -3.59 10.50
C ASP A 107 -3.35 -2.06 10.59
N TRP A 108 -4.40 -1.31 10.88
CA TRP A 108 -4.32 0.12 11.14
C TRP A 108 -3.26 0.49 12.17
N VAL A 109 -2.97 -0.40 13.11
CA VAL A 109 -1.95 -0.20 14.16
C VAL A 109 -0.54 -0.07 13.56
N ASN A 110 -0.26 -0.75 12.44
CA ASN A 110 1.01 -0.62 11.74
C ASN A 110 1.11 0.74 11.04
N ALA A 111 0.04 1.20 10.41
CA ALA A 111 -0.02 2.53 9.80
C ALA A 111 0.13 3.63 10.87
N ASP A 112 -0.57 3.52 11.98
CA ASP A 112 -0.46 4.45 13.12
C ASP A 112 0.97 4.50 13.68
N PHE A 113 1.62 3.34 13.83
CA PHE A 113 3.03 3.27 14.22
C PHE A 113 3.93 4.01 13.22
N ILE A 114 3.79 3.75 11.92
CA ILE A 114 4.61 4.37 10.88
C ILE A 114 4.41 5.88 10.85
N LEU A 115 3.17 6.36 10.93
CA LEU A 115 2.87 7.79 10.94
C LEU A 115 3.45 8.49 12.17
N LYS A 116 3.38 7.86 13.35
CA LYS A 116 4.00 8.36 14.58
C LYS A 116 5.53 8.44 14.46
N GLU A 117 6.16 7.42 13.89
CA GLU A 117 7.62 7.43 13.68
C GLU A 117 8.04 8.50 12.64
N LEU A 118 7.31 8.63 11.53
CA LEU A 118 7.56 9.70 10.56
C LEU A 118 7.40 11.09 11.19
N LYS A 119 6.37 11.29 12.01
CA LYS A 119 6.15 12.56 12.73
C LYS A 119 7.29 12.90 13.68
N LYS A 120 7.84 11.92 14.41
CA LYS A 120 9.00 12.16 15.31
C LYS A 120 10.22 12.70 14.57
N ILE A 121 10.38 12.40 13.31
CA ILE A 121 11.49 12.85 12.48
C ILE A 121 11.11 13.98 11.50
N GLY A 122 9.89 14.55 11.63
CA GLY A 122 9.40 15.64 10.79
C GLY A 122 9.16 15.26 9.34
N LYS A 123 8.83 13.99 9.06
CA LYS A 123 8.65 13.43 7.71
C LYS A 123 7.23 12.88 7.47
N GLU A 124 6.23 13.31 8.22
CA GLU A 124 4.84 12.85 8.06
C GLU A 124 4.29 13.12 6.65
N TYR A 125 4.80 14.12 5.97
CA TYR A 125 4.42 14.45 4.58
C TYR A 125 4.95 13.46 3.53
N TYR A 126 5.76 12.46 3.93
CA TYR A 126 6.23 11.41 3.03
C TYR A 126 5.11 10.50 2.54
N VAL A 127 4.02 10.45 3.27
CA VAL A 127 2.83 9.67 2.93
C VAL A 127 1.59 10.54 2.92
N SER A 128 0.68 10.26 2.00
CA SER A 128 -0.56 11.02 1.86
C SER A 128 -1.78 10.28 2.36
N GLY A 129 -1.71 8.96 2.53
CA GLY A 129 -2.86 8.17 2.93
C GLY A 129 -2.52 6.75 3.39
N THR A 130 -3.55 6.08 3.91
CA THR A 130 -3.51 4.67 4.29
C THR A 130 -4.58 3.90 3.53
N ALA A 131 -4.16 2.84 2.85
CA ALA A 131 -5.01 1.96 2.07
C ALA A 131 -5.49 0.77 2.91
N PHE A 132 -6.76 0.37 2.71
CA PHE A 132 -7.39 -0.68 3.48
C PHE A 132 -8.08 -1.72 2.60
N HIS A 133 -8.06 -2.97 3.07
CA HIS A 133 -8.81 -4.12 2.56
C HIS A 133 -9.83 -4.61 3.60
N ASN A 134 -10.73 -5.51 3.20
CA ASN A 134 -11.67 -6.15 4.11
C ASN A 134 -11.83 -7.64 3.79
N TYR A 135 -10.85 -8.45 4.16
CA TYR A 135 -10.90 -9.91 4.07
C TYR A 135 -11.02 -10.61 5.43
N THR A 136 -11.20 -9.82 6.48
CA THR A 136 -11.37 -10.28 7.87
C THR A 136 -12.65 -9.75 8.47
N ASN A 137 -13.03 -10.25 9.65
CA ASN A 137 -14.25 -9.85 10.34
C ASN A 137 -14.04 -8.62 11.27
N TYR A 138 -12.97 -7.88 11.09
CA TYR A 138 -12.72 -6.70 11.91
C TYR A 138 -13.55 -5.48 11.45
N PRO A 139 -13.90 -4.57 12.38
CA PRO A 139 -14.81 -3.47 12.07
C PRO A 139 -14.15 -2.36 11.26
N ALA A 140 -14.87 -1.82 10.29
CA ALA A 140 -14.44 -0.67 9.51
C ALA A 140 -14.15 0.59 10.35
N SER A 141 -14.65 0.65 11.59
CA SER A 141 -14.35 1.73 12.55
C SER A 141 -12.86 1.88 12.88
N TYR A 142 -12.03 0.89 12.56
CA TYR A 142 -10.58 1.04 12.65
C TYR A 142 -10.02 2.09 11.68
N MET A 143 -10.66 2.32 10.54
CA MET A 143 -10.36 3.47 9.69
C MET A 143 -10.61 4.80 10.42
N SER A 144 -11.74 4.91 11.15
CA SER A 144 -12.04 6.09 11.96
C SER A 144 -11.06 6.28 13.11
N GLN A 145 -10.56 5.20 13.73
CA GLN A 145 -9.52 5.31 14.77
C GLN A 145 -8.23 5.90 14.21
N LEU A 146 -7.79 5.44 13.05
CA LEU A 146 -6.62 6.01 12.39
C LEU A 146 -6.84 7.47 12.01
N TYR A 147 -8.00 7.80 11.42
CA TYR A 147 -8.35 9.17 11.06
C TYR A 147 -8.35 10.10 12.29
N ASN A 148 -8.90 9.67 13.41
CA ASN A 148 -8.92 10.48 14.63
C ASN A 148 -7.50 10.76 15.19
N ASN A 149 -6.57 9.82 15.00
CA ASN A 149 -5.17 9.99 15.39
C ASN A 149 -4.40 10.88 14.40
N HIS A 150 -4.79 10.88 13.12
CA HIS A 150 -4.10 11.56 12.02
C HIS A 150 -5.10 12.20 11.04
N PRO A 151 -5.81 13.28 11.45
CA PRO A 151 -6.95 13.83 10.68
C PRO A 151 -6.57 14.45 9.34
N ASP A 152 -5.32 14.83 9.15
CA ASP A 152 -4.79 15.36 7.88
C ASP A 152 -4.40 14.26 6.88
N HIS A 153 -4.57 12.99 7.27
CA HIS A 153 -4.15 11.83 6.51
C HIS A 153 -5.34 11.19 5.78
N GLU A 154 -5.18 10.88 4.50
CA GLU A 154 -6.25 10.27 3.69
C GLU A 154 -6.51 8.81 4.11
N ILE A 155 -7.78 8.43 4.19
CA ILE A 155 -8.23 7.05 4.34
C ILE A 155 -8.75 6.56 2.99
N ILE A 156 -8.22 5.45 2.51
CA ILE A 156 -8.50 4.92 1.18
C ILE A 156 -8.92 3.45 1.32
N PHE A 157 -9.99 3.05 0.66
CA PHE A 157 -10.36 1.64 0.58
C PHE A 157 -10.00 1.10 -0.80
N THR A 158 -9.07 0.15 -0.85
CA THR A 158 -8.40 -0.27 -2.08
C THR A 158 -8.76 -1.65 -2.57
N GLU A 159 -9.30 -2.53 -1.70
CA GLU A 159 -9.60 -3.90 -2.15
C GLU A 159 -10.64 -4.63 -1.28
N HIS A 160 -11.60 -5.24 -1.93
CA HIS A 160 -12.51 -6.24 -1.35
C HIS A 160 -13.30 -6.97 -2.45
N SER A 161 -13.54 -8.26 -2.25
CA SER A 161 -14.41 -9.09 -3.11
C SER A 161 -15.75 -9.31 -2.42
N GLU A 162 -16.74 -8.47 -2.71
CA GLU A 162 -18.09 -8.61 -2.19
C GLU A 162 -19.12 -8.32 -3.29
N TRP A 163 -20.11 -9.18 -3.45
CA TRP A 163 -21.05 -9.11 -4.57
C TRP A 163 -22.45 -8.65 -4.14
N GLY A 164 -23.16 -7.99 -5.05
CA GLY A 164 -24.55 -7.62 -4.87
C GLY A 164 -24.79 -6.54 -3.82
N ILE A 165 -25.87 -6.68 -3.06
CA ILE A 165 -26.34 -5.66 -2.11
C ILE A 165 -25.37 -5.44 -0.95
N SER A 166 -24.63 -6.46 -0.54
CA SER A 166 -23.60 -6.34 0.52
C SER A 166 -22.50 -5.37 0.13
N GLY A 167 -22.10 -5.33 -1.15
CA GLY A 167 -21.15 -4.35 -1.66
C GLY A 167 -21.64 -2.92 -1.50
N MET A 168 -22.94 -2.66 -1.74
CA MET A 168 -23.55 -1.34 -1.53
C MET A 168 -23.52 -0.90 -0.05
N TYR A 169 -23.82 -1.81 0.87
CA TYR A 169 -23.71 -1.54 2.32
C TYR A 169 -22.26 -1.25 2.72
N ASN A 170 -21.30 -1.95 2.15
CA ASN A 170 -19.89 -1.73 2.41
C ASN A 170 -19.42 -0.36 1.91
N ILE A 171 -19.86 0.09 0.72
CA ILE A 171 -19.57 1.44 0.23
C ILE A 171 -20.01 2.49 1.26
N GLN A 172 -21.26 2.44 1.69
CA GLN A 172 -21.80 3.37 2.69
C GLN A 172 -21.01 3.29 4.01
N LYS A 173 -20.77 2.08 4.52
CA LYS A 173 -20.05 1.82 5.77
C LYS A 173 -18.63 2.37 5.74
N TYR A 174 -17.91 2.23 4.62
CA TYR A 174 -16.53 2.68 4.53
C TYR A 174 -16.45 4.21 4.35
N PHE A 175 -17.37 4.83 3.60
CA PHE A 175 -17.43 6.30 3.52
C PHE A 175 -17.82 6.93 4.87
N TRP A 176 -18.66 6.29 5.67
CA TRP A 176 -18.92 6.74 7.05
C TRP A 176 -17.69 6.61 7.96
N ASN A 177 -16.74 5.76 7.58
CA ASN A 177 -15.47 5.60 8.28
C ASN A 177 -14.31 6.31 7.55
N TRP A 178 -14.61 7.45 6.91
CA TRP A 178 -13.65 8.39 6.29
C TRP A 178 -13.00 7.92 5.00
N SER A 179 -13.33 6.75 4.47
CA SER A 179 -12.77 6.36 3.18
C SER A 179 -13.17 7.30 2.07
N ARG A 180 -12.22 7.64 1.19
CA ARG A 180 -12.42 8.49 0.02
C ARG A 180 -12.61 7.70 -1.27
N SER A 181 -12.48 6.39 -1.20
CA SER A 181 -12.65 5.49 -2.34
C SER A 181 -13.27 4.17 -1.94
N TYR A 182 -13.78 3.46 -2.92
CA TYR A 182 -14.12 2.06 -2.84
C TYR A 182 -13.61 1.39 -4.11
N MET A 183 -12.60 0.56 -4.00
CA MET A 183 -12.06 -0.23 -5.09
C MET A 183 -12.43 -1.68 -4.89
N TYR A 184 -12.80 -2.31 -5.99
CA TYR A 184 -13.34 -3.66 -6.01
C TYR A 184 -12.30 -4.64 -6.55
N TRP A 185 -12.15 -5.79 -5.90
CA TRP A 185 -11.38 -6.90 -6.41
C TRP A 185 -12.32 -7.99 -6.91
N VAL A 186 -12.50 -8.23 -8.18
CA VAL A 186 -11.81 -7.68 -9.34
C VAL A 186 -12.87 -7.43 -10.42
N THR A 187 -12.63 -6.44 -11.30
CA THR A 187 -13.61 -6.07 -12.33
C THR A 187 -13.75 -7.14 -13.41
N MET A 188 -12.66 -7.80 -13.76
CA MET A 188 -12.63 -8.90 -14.71
C MET A 188 -11.60 -9.95 -14.28
N THR A 189 -11.99 -11.21 -14.34
CA THR A 189 -11.10 -12.36 -14.19
C THR A 189 -11.42 -13.35 -15.28
N THR A 190 -10.42 -14.03 -15.80
CA THR A 190 -10.61 -15.22 -16.65
C THR A 190 -10.43 -16.44 -15.79
N TYR A 191 -11.35 -17.38 -15.89
CA TYR A 191 -11.30 -18.65 -15.14
C TYR A 191 -10.24 -19.63 -15.68
N ASP A 192 -9.50 -19.24 -16.71
CA ASP A 192 -8.55 -20.07 -17.43
C ASP A 192 -7.08 -19.73 -17.11
N LEU A 193 -6.79 -19.41 -15.84
CA LEU A 193 -5.42 -19.24 -15.33
C LEU A 193 -5.15 -20.26 -14.24
#